data_43ed7eb472f2a988de4cc5daffb813df
#
_entry.id   43ed7eb472f2a988de4cc5daffb813df
#
_cell.length_a   1.000
_cell.length_b   1.000
_cell.length_c   1.000
_cell.angle_alpha   90.00
_cell.angle_beta   90.00
_cell.angle_gamma   90.00
#
_symmetry.space_group_name_H-M   'P 1'
#
loop_
_entity.id
_entity.type
_entity.pdbx_description
1 polymer ?
#
loop_
_entity_poly.entity_id
_entity_poly.type
_entity_poly.pdbx_seq_one_letter_code
_entity_poly.pdbx_strand_id
1 'polypeptide(L)'
;MSFDERLERIFRLSETLEEHKMEIVTSAVKDLHFTVKDSLKEVEIAVERLKMFEETEDFLGPRVPLRAPRSRVALMLSYNGSAWINTAITSIYLVGNRVTVKFSSKGSDVMELTESMYRPIFGDEITFYRGSGRRFIDDSLKDPDVAAVVVFGFDENILPYEQAFVKTGKKLVFEGPGQDPFIVFPDADLELALTDLTAGKFMYSGQTCTAPKRIYIHESIYDEFLALFVDRVKRLVVGDPADERTDVSPVASDLAVERIRAQLDDAVRMGAEIVVGGRMEGNLIYPTVVKNATDVMLGMREEVFGPVAFTSTFASAEEVVTRSRNHKYGLRAAVFGGKQAQEVAKALRGEDYCHPVADYTFGRFGTVALNETRASSWVGAFVTKPVGGYGYSGWIWETVEGRFQIKQGPKLLSTETSLSQ
;
A
#
# COMPACT_ATOMS: atom_id res chain seq x y z
N MET A 1 -22.65 13.09 17.43
CA MET A 1 -22.64 13.03 15.94
C MET A 1 -22.96 11.62 15.54
N SER A 2 -24.00 11.43 14.72
CA SER A 2 -24.44 10.15 14.18
C SER A 2 -23.48 9.64 13.10
N PHE A 3 -23.71 8.43 12.63
CA PHE A 3 -23.01 7.88 11.46
C PHE A 3 -23.30 8.73 10.21
N ASP A 4 -24.59 9.05 9.97
CA ASP A 4 -25.01 9.83 8.81
C ASP A 4 -24.38 11.23 8.78
N GLU A 5 -24.35 11.92 9.94
CA GLU A 5 -23.67 13.23 10.04
C GLU A 5 -22.17 13.15 9.73
N ARG A 6 -21.51 12.01 10.06
CA ARG A 6 -20.11 11.78 9.70
C ARG A 6 -19.95 11.48 8.22
N LEU A 7 -20.84 10.66 7.68
CA LEU A 7 -20.87 10.31 6.26
C LEU A 7 -21.10 11.55 5.39
N GLU A 8 -22.03 12.41 5.75
CA GLU A 8 -22.28 13.68 5.06
C GLU A 8 -21.02 14.57 4.99
N ARG A 9 -20.25 14.64 6.08
CA ARG A 9 -18.97 15.36 6.08
C ARG A 9 -17.94 14.73 5.14
N ILE A 10 -17.93 13.41 5.04
CA ILE A 10 -17.04 12.70 4.11
C ILE A 10 -17.45 12.99 2.66
N PHE A 11 -18.73 13.06 2.36
CA PHE A 11 -19.19 13.46 1.03
C PHE A 11 -18.80 14.90 0.68
N ARG A 12 -18.94 15.83 1.63
CA ARG A 12 -18.42 17.20 1.44
C ARG A 12 -16.92 17.22 1.17
N LEU A 13 -16.15 16.35 1.85
CA LEU A 13 -14.73 16.22 1.55
C LEU A 13 -14.51 15.71 0.11
N SER A 14 -15.29 14.74 -0.38
CA SER A 14 -15.15 14.26 -1.74
C SER A 14 -15.36 15.35 -2.78
N GLU A 15 -16.34 16.25 -2.55
CA GLU A 15 -16.58 17.43 -3.39
C GLU A 15 -15.40 18.41 -3.31
N THR A 16 -14.90 18.68 -2.09
CA THR A 16 -13.74 19.55 -1.87
C THR A 16 -12.48 19.02 -2.56
N LEU A 17 -12.23 17.69 -2.54
CA LEU A 17 -11.10 17.10 -3.25
C LEU A 17 -11.21 17.30 -4.78
N GLU A 18 -12.40 17.18 -5.33
CA GLU A 18 -12.62 17.43 -6.77
C GLU A 18 -12.41 18.90 -7.13
N GLU A 19 -12.92 19.83 -6.29
CA GLU A 19 -12.72 21.27 -6.47
C GLU A 19 -11.25 21.67 -6.41
N HIS A 20 -10.46 21.08 -5.51
CA HIS A 20 -9.04 21.36 -5.32
C HIS A 20 -8.10 20.39 -6.07
N LYS A 21 -8.61 19.63 -7.04
CA LYS A 21 -7.89 18.58 -7.77
C LYS A 21 -6.52 19.03 -8.27
N MET A 22 -6.44 20.17 -8.93
CA MET A 22 -5.17 20.67 -9.50
C MET A 22 -4.19 21.15 -8.44
N GLU A 23 -4.67 21.65 -7.30
CA GLU A 23 -3.81 22.02 -6.17
C GLU A 23 -3.19 20.78 -5.53
N ILE A 24 -3.99 19.70 -5.38
CA ILE A 24 -3.52 18.40 -4.89
C ILE A 24 -2.46 17.83 -5.84
N VAL A 25 -2.72 17.86 -7.16
CA VAL A 25 -1.75 17.42 -8.17
C VAL A 25 -0.46 18.22 -8.07
N THR A 26 -0.54 19.54 -7.97
CA THR A 26 0.63 20.41 -7.86
C THR A 26 1.46 20.12 -6.60
N SER A 27 0.81 19.91 -5.47
CA SER A 27 1.50 19.57 -4.21
C SER A 27 2.16 18.19 -4.27
N ALA A 28 1.50 17.20 -4.90
CA ALA A 28 2.04 15.86 -5.08
C ALA A 28 3.26 15.83 -6.03
N VAL A 29 3.19 16.58 -7.13
CA VAL A 29 4.32 16.76 -8.06
C VAL A 29 5.51 17.38 -7.35
N LYS A 30 5.28 18.44 -6.56
CA LYS A 30 6.33 19.18 -5.86
C LYS A 30 6.98 18.38 -4.74
N ASP A 31 6.16 17.80 -3.85
CA ASP A 31 6.64 17.18 -2.63
C ASP A 31 7.08 15.72 -2.83
N LEU A 32 6.31 14.97 -3.64
CA LEU A 32 6.43 13.52 -3.74
C LEU A 32 7.04 13.09 -5.08
N HIS A 33 7.23 14.03 -5.99
CA HIS A 33 7.68 13.81 -7.36
C HIS A 33 6.76 12.87 -8.16
N PHE A 34 5.49 12.75 -7.75
CA PHE A 34 4.52 11.98 -8.53
C PHE A 34 4.24 12.66 -9.85
N THR A 35 4.05 11.88 -10.90
CA THR A 35 3.69 12.46 -12.21
C THR A 35 2.29 13.09 -12.14
N VAL A 36 2.04 14.06 -13.03
CA VAL A 36 0.69 14.64 -13.19
C VAL A 36 -0.34 13.54 -13.44
N LYS A 37 -0.02 12.56 -14.32
CA LYS A 37 -0.91 11.42 -14.64
C LYS A 37 -1.28 10.62 -13.39
N ASP A 38 -0.29 10.22 -12.59
CA ASP A 38 -0.50 9.41 -11.40
C ASP A 38 -1.30 10.18 -10.35
N SER A 39 -0.97 11.47 -10.15
CA SER A 39 -1.64 12.34 -9.19
C SER A 39 -3.10 12.60 -9.56
N LEU A 40 -3.40 12.85 -10.83
CA LEU A 40 -4.78 12.98 -11.32
C LEU A 40 -5.58 11.70 -11.04
N LYS A 41 -5.00 10.55 -11.39
CA LYS A 41 -5.66 9.25 -11.17
C LYS A 41 -5.89 8.95 -9.70
N GLU A 42 -4.95 9.33 -8.84
CA GLU A 42 -5.08 9.16 -7.38
C GLU A 42 -6.26 9.98 -6.82
N VAL A 43 -6.41 11.24 -7.25
CA VAL A 43 -7.55 12.08 -6.82
C VAL A 43 -8.88 11.46 -7.26
N GLU A 44 -8.99 11.05 -8.53
CA GLU A 44 -10.19 10.39 -9.04
C GLU A 44 -10.58 9.17 -8.20
N ILE A 45 -9.62 8.28 -7.93
CA ILE A 45 -9.85 7.09 -7.11
C ILE A 45 -10.24 7.46 -5.67
N ALA A 46 -9.61 8.49 -5.08
CA ALA A 46 -9.94 8.92 -3.73
C ALA A 46 -11.37 9.46 -3.64
N VAL A 47 -11.78 10.29 -4.59
CA VAL A 47 -13.13 10.84 -4.68
C VAL A 47 -14.17 9.72 -4.84
N GLU A 48 -13.95 8.80 -5.77
CA GLU A 48 -14.84 7.64 -5.96
C GLU A 48 -14.99 6.82 -4.68
N ARG A 49 -13.88 6.50 -4.01
CA ARG A 49 -13.89 5.71 -2.77
C ARG A 49 -14.61 6.40 -1.62
N LEU A 50 -14.49 7.72 -1.48
CA LEU A 50 -15.22 8.44 -0.46
C LEU A 50 -16.73 8.42 -0.70
N LYS A 51 -17.18 8.49 -1.95
CA LYS A 51 -18.59 8.34 -2.33
C LYS A 51 -19.14 6.93 -2.04
N MET A 52 -18.30 5.91 -2.15
CA MET A 52 -18.68 4.52 -1.85
C MET A 52 -18.80 4.23 -0.34
N PHE A 53 -18.47 5.18 0.53
CA PHE A 53 -18.63 4.99 1.98
C PHE A 53 -20.09 4.83 2.41
N GLU A 54 -21.06 5.24 1.58
CA GLU A 54 -22.49 4.97 1.77
C GLU A 54 -22.79 3.47 1.89
N GLU A 55 -22.13 2.63 1.10
CA GLU A 55 -22.26 1.18 1.14
C GLU A 55 -21.75 0.56 2.46
N THR A 56 -21.10 1.36 3.30
CA THR A 56 -20.41 0.91 4.50
C THR A 56 -21.38 0.61 5.64
N GLU A 57 -22.54 1.25 5.70
CA GLU A 57 -23.50 1.06 6.79
C GLU A 57 -23.97 -0.39 6.88
N ASP A 58 -24.41 -0.97 5.77
CA ASP A 58 -24.85 -2.37 5.69
C ASP A 58 -23.69 -3.33 6.01
N PHE A 59 -22.48 -2.97 5.64
CA PHE A 59 -21.29 -3.77 5.82
C PHE A 59 -20.76 -3.73 7.27
N LEU A 60 -20.69 -2.57 7.88
CA LEU A 60 -20.24 -2.41 9.26
C LEU A 60 -21.29 -2.91 10.26
N GLY A 61 -22.59 -2.77 9.93
CA GLY A 61 -23.72 -3.37 10.67
C GLY A 61 -23.57 -3.41 12.19
N PRO A 62 -24.13 -4.43 12.85
CA PRO A 62 -24.06 -4.55 14.31
C PRO A 62 -22.68 -4.91 14.85
N ARG A 63 -21.68 -5.14 14.01
CA ARG A 63 -20.34 -5.55 14.41
C ARG A 63 -19.41 -4.39 14.76
N VAL A 64 -19.71 -3.18 14.31
CA VAL A 64 -18.99 -1.97 14.69
C VAL A 64 -19.88 -1.18 15.63
N PRO A 65 -19.44 -0.93 16.87
CA PRO A 65 -20.21 -0.06 17.73
C PRO A 65 -20.11 1.37 17.19
N LEU A 66 -21.11 1.79 16.43
CA LEU A 66 -21.30 3.17 15.99
C LEU A 66 -21.54 4.13 17.19
N ARG A 67 -21.61 3.59 18.39
CA ARG A 67 -21.60 4.33 19.65
C ARG A 67 -20.15 4.56 20.05
N ALA A 68 -19.61 5.61 19.50
CA ALA A 68 -18.23 5.96 19.70
C ALA A 68 -17.84 6.11 21.17
N PRO A 69 -16.84 5.41 21.64
CA PRO A 69 -15.96 6.00 22.59
C PRO A 69 -15.24 7.14 21.85
N ARG A 70 -15.23 8.30 22.45
CA ARG A 70 -14.61 9.53 21.93
C ARG A 70 -13.08 9.49 22.00
N SER A 71 -12.50 8.35 21.64
CA SER A 71 -11.06 8.13 21.72
C SER A 71 -10.38 8.76 20.53
N ARG A 72 -9.15 9.14 20.75
CA ARG A 72 -8.29 9.63 19.71
C ARG A 72 -7.48 8.46 19.13
N VAL A 73 -7.37 8.42 17.81
CA VAL A 73 -6.48 7.54 17.08
C VAL A 73 -5.36 8.40 16.49
N ALA A 74 -4.12 8.03 16.77
CA ALA A 74 -2.94 8.65 16.18
C ALA A 74 -2.58 7.91 14.89
N LEU A 75 -2.66 8.59 13.74
CA LEU A 75 -2.40 8.04 12.42
C LEU A 75 -1.12 8.63 11.84
N MET A 76 -0.11 7.79 11.60
CA MET A 76 1.12 8.16 10.90
C MET A 76 1.11 7.62 9.48
N LEU A 77 1.20 8.52 8.51
CA LEU A 77 1.16 8.23 7.07
C LEU A 77 2.56 8.19 6.48
N SER A 78 2.76 7.33 5.50
CA SER A 78 3.94 7.29 4.63
C SER A 78 3.87 8.40 3.57
N TYR A 79 4.97 8.59 2.82
CA TYR A 79 5.04 9.65 1.80
C TYR A 79 4.51 9.21 0.41
N ASN A 80 4.07 7.99 0.26
CA ASN A 80 3.68 7.44 -1.04
C ASN A 80 2.19 7.61 -1.34
N GLY A 81 1.62 8.75 -0.96
CA GLY A 81 0.25 9.11 -1.28
C GLY A 81 -0.07 10.57 -1.00
N SER A 82 -0.90 11.16 -1.86
CA SER A 82 -1.40 12.53 -1.74
C SER A 82 -2.91 12.59 -1.55
N ALA A 83 -3.66 11.69 -2.17
CA ALA A 83 -5.11 11.67 -2.14
C ALA A 83 -5.69 10.38 -1.52
N TRP A 84 -5.11 9.18 -1.74
CA TRP A 84 -5.62 7.94 -1.13
C TRP A 84 -5.59 7.99 0.41
N ILE A 85 -4.69 8.77 0.98
CA ILE A 85 -4.59 9.00 2.43
C ILE A 85 -5.90 9.49 3.04
N ASN A 86 -6.72 10.21 2.26
CA ASN A 86 -8.03 10.70 2.72
C ASN A 86 -8.95 9.54 3.08
N THR A 87 -8.88 8.42 2.35
CA THR A 87 -9.68 7.24 2.66
C THR A 87 -9.24 6.57 3.97
N ALA A 88 -7.94 6.58 4.28
CA ALA A 88 -7.44 6.05 5.56
C ALA A 88 -7.87 6.92 6.75
N ILE A 89 -7.76 8.25 6.62
CA ILE A 89 -8.16 9.19 7.67
C ILE A 89 -9.67 9.08 7.95
N THR A 90 -10.46 9.11 6.89
CA THR A 90 -11.93 9.16 7.01
C THR A 90 -12.54 7.81 7.41
N SER A 91 -11.91 6.67 7.08
CA SER A 91 -12.39 5.37 7.56
C SER A 91 -12.30 5.27 9.09
N ILE A 92 -11.23 5.79 9.69
CA ILE A 92 -11.07 5.86 11.15
C ILE A 92 -12.08 6.84 11.78
N TYR A 93 -12.30 7.98 11.11
CA TYR A 93 -13.25 9.00 11.56
C TYR A 93 -14.69 8.50 11.49
N LEU A 94 -15.09 7.81 10.42
CA LEU A 94 -16.46 7.36 10.17
C LEU A 94 -17.04 6.55 11.34
N VAL A 95 -16.25 5.67 11.93
CA VAL A 95 -16.65 4.83 13.06
C VAL A 95 -16.62 5.55 14.42
N GLY A 96 -16.45 6.86 14.43
CA GLY A 96 -16.65 7.68 15.63
C GLY A 96 -15.38 8.18 16.32
N ASN A 97 -14.19 7.81 15.85
CA ASN A 97 -12.94 8.26 16.45
C ASN A 97 -12.61 9.71 16.09
N ARG A 98 -11.89 10.40 16.97
CA ARG A 98 -11.09 11.57 16.62
C ARG A 98 -9.75 11.13 16.08
N VAL A 99 -9.20 11.86 15.12
CA VAL A 99 -7.95 11.45 14.46
C VAL A 99 -6.91 12.56 14.60
N THR A 100 -5.71 12.20 15.06
CA THR A 100 -4.54 13.06 14.93
C THR A 100 -3.62 12.47 13.86
N VAL A 101 -3.41 13.23 12.77
CA VAL A 101 -2.72 12.75 11.58
C VAL A 101 -1.30 13.32 11.54
N LYS A 102 -0.32 12.47 11.31
CA LYS A 102 1.08 12.83 11.06
C LYS A 102 1.46 12.44 9.64
N PHE A 103 1.72 13.42 8.81
CA PHE A 103 2.28 13.21 7.47
C PHE A 103 3.78 12.95 7.51
N SER A 104 4.30 12.28 6.48
CA SER A 104 5.74 12.23 6.26
C SER A 104 6.31 13.65 6.12
N SER A 105 7.56 13.85 6.56
CA SER A 105 8.27 15.12 6.36
C SER A 105 8.52 15.45 4.88
N LYS A 106 8.35 14.50 3.99
CA LYS A 106 8.47 14.69 2.54
C LYS A 106 7.20 15.27 1.88
N GLY A 107 6.05 15.28 2.56
CA GLY A 107 4.78 15.78 2.07
C GLY A 107 4.30 16.98 2.88
N SER A 108 5.08 18.05 2.97
CA SER A 108 4.71 19.24 3.74
C SER A 108 3.60 20.06 3.08
N ASP A 109 3.69 20.31 1.79
CA ASP A 109 2.68 21.05 1.05
C ASP A 109 1.39 20.21 0.94
N VAL A 110 1.53 18.90 0.71
CA VAL A 110 0.39 17.95 0.75
C VAL A 110 -0.33 18.01 2.09
N MET A 111 0.41 18.04 3.21
CA MET A 111 -0.18 18.17 4.54
C MET A 111 -0.89 19.50 4.74
N GLU A 112 -0.27 20.62 4.37
CA GLU A 112 -0.85 21.94 4.54
C GLU A 112 -2.12 22.12 3.73
N LEU A 113 -2.12 21.67 2.49
CA LEU A 113 -3.30 21.67 1.64
C LEU A 113 -4.41 20.76 2.23
N THR A 114 -4.05 19.54 2.66
CA THR A 114 -5.02 18.63 3.30
C THR A 114 -5.62 19.27 4.55
N GLU A 115 -4.81 19.86 5.43
CA GLU A 115 -5.30 20.55 6.63
C GLU A 115 -6.26 21.68 6.27
N SER A 116 -5.96 22.48 5.24
CA SER A 116 -6.81 23.59 4.81
C SER A 116 -8.20 23.13 4.34
N MET A 117 -8.27 21.99 3.64
CA MET A 117 -9.52 21.37 3.20
C MET A 117 -10.30 20.73 4.36
N TYR A 118 -9.60 20.14 5.32
CA TYR A 118 -10.21 19.41 6.44
C TYR A 118 -10.78 20.31 7.52
N ARG A 119 -10.10 21.40 7.84
CA ARG A 119 -10.47 22.29 8.95
C ARG A 119 -11.89 22.84 8.87
N PRO A 120 -12.41 23.31 7.70
CA PRO A 120 -13.79 23.77 7.57
C PRO A 120 -14.83 22.66 7.73
N ILE A 121 -14.48 21.41 7.46
CA ILE A 121 -15.39 20.25 7.43
C ILE A 121 -15.42 19.55 8.79
N PHE A 122 -14.25 19.26 9.36
CA PHE A 122 -14.09 18.37 10.52
C PHE A 122 -13.75 19.11 11.81
N GLY A 123 -13.26 20.36 11.74
CA GLY A 123 -12.84 21.11 12.93
C GLY A 123 -11.77 20.36 13.73
N ASP A 124 -11.98 20.26 15.05
CA ASP A 124 -11.05 19.59 15.98
C ASP A 124 -11.22 18.05 16.03
N GLU A 125 -12.15 17.50 15.26
CA GLU A 125 -12.34 16.04 15.18
C GLU A 125 -11.17 15.36 14.45
N ILE A 126 -10.54 16.09 13.49
CA ILE A 126 -9.34 15.65 12.78
C ILE A 126 -8.30 16.76 12.88
N THR A 127 -7.15 16.45 13.48
CA THR A 127 -6.07 17.41 13.72
C THR A 127 -4.77 16.93 13.08
N PHE A 128 -3.86 17.86 12.80
CA PHE A 128 -2.61 17.60 12.10
C PHE A 128 -1.42 17.85 13.02
N TYR A 129 -0.56 16.85 13.18
CA TYR A 129 0.61 16.90 14.05
C TYR A 129 1.84 17.40 13.30
N ARG A 130 2.49 18.44 13.85
CA ARG A 130 3.74 19.02 13.31
C ARG A 130 4.91 18.59 14.19
N GLY A 131 5.78 17.76 13.68
CA GLY A 131 6.95 17.25 14.40
C GLY A 131 7.51 16.00 13.74
N SER A 132 8.54 15.39 14.32
CA SER A 132 9.13 14.16 13.80
C SER A 132 8.22 12.94 14.06
N GLY A 133 8.35 11.90 13.24
CA GLY A 133 7.60 10.64 13.43
C GLY A 133 7.91 9.97 14.77
N ARG A 134 9.18 10.01 15.21
CA ARG A 134 9.58 9.49 16.53
C ARG A 134 8.84 10.21 17.66
N ARG A 135 8.87 11.55 17.64
CA ARG A 135 8.17 12.34 18.66
C ARG A 135 6.66 12.11 18.62
N PHE A 136 6.08 11.94 17.43
CA PHE A 136 4.65 11.63 17.31
C PHE A 136 4.28 10.32 18.01
N ILE A 137 5.06 9.26 17.84
CA ILE A 137 4.83 7.98 18.53
C ILE A 137 5.02 8.13 20.04
N ASP A 138 6.10 8.80 20.46
CA ASP A 138 6.39 9.02 21.89
C ASP A 138 5.28 9.83 22.59
N ASP A 139 4.79 10.90 21.95
CA ASP A 139 3.70 11.72 22.46
C ASP A 139 2.38 10.93 22.48
N SER A 140 2.09 10.15 21.42
CA SER A 140 0.90 9.30 21.35
C SER A 140 0.89 8.21 22.43
N LEU A 141 2.03 7.65 22.77
CA LEU A 141 2.14 6.65 23.83
C LEU A 141 1.92 7.24 25.22
N LYS A 142 2.23 8.52 25.43
CA LYS A 142 2.06 9.24 26.69
C LYS A 142 0.67 9.85 26.87
N ASP A 143 -0.02 10.21 25.76
CA ASP A 143 -1.33 10.86 25.80
C ASP A 143 -2.42 9.86 26.23
N PRO A 144 -3.09 10.05 27.39
CA PRO A 144 -4.12 9.13 27.87
C PRO A 144 -5.36 9.07 26.95
N ASP A 145 -5.60 10.10 26.15
CA ASP A 145 -6.74 10.15 25.22
C ASP A 145 -6.49 9.32 23.94
N VAL A 146 -5.25 8.99 23.65
CA VAL A 146 -4.90 8.14 22.49
C VAL A 146 -5.08 6.68 22.86
N ALA A 147 -6.03 6.03 22.23
CA ALA A 147 -6.30 4.59 22.44
C ALA A 147 -5.55 3.68 21.48
N ALA A 148 -5.35 4.14 20.24
CA ALA A 148 -4.66 3.37 19.22
C ALA A 148 -3.72 4.25 18.40
N VAL A 149 -2.66 3.61 17.89
CA VAL A 149 -1.72 4.20 16.94
C VAL A 149 -1.77 3.38 15.67
N VAL A 150 -1.99 4.03 14.54
CA VAL A 150 -1.94 3.42 13.21
C VAL A 150 -0.70 3.94 12.49
N VAL A 151 0.13 3.06 11.98
CA VAL A 151 1.40 3.42 11.35
C VAL A 151 1.51 2.78 9.98
N PHE A 152 1.69 3.61 8.95
CA PHE A 152 2.11 3.21 7.61
C PHE A 152 3.61 3.46 7.46
N GLY A 153 4.38 2.44 7.07
CA GLY A 153 5.82 2.60 6.88
C GLY A 153 6.62 1.31 6.93
N PHE A 154 7.92 1.44 7.15
CA PHE A 154 8.81 0.28 7.26
C PHE A 154 8.75 -0.35 8.65
N ASP A 155 8.78 -1.69 8.68
CA ASP A 155 8.80 -2.52 9.88
C ASP A 155 9.94 -2.14 10.84
N GLU A 156 11.11 -1.83 10.31
CA GLU A 156 12.29 -1.41 11.08
C GLU A 156 12.08 -0.13 11.92
N ASN A 157 11.14 0.71 11.52
CA ASN A 157 10.85 1.96 12.23
C ASN A 157 9.92 1.77 13.43
N ILE A 158 9.12 0.71 13.46
CA ILE A 158 8.12 0.49 14.50
C ILE A 158 8.49 -0.65 15.46
N LEU A 159 9.21 -1.66 15.00
CA LEU A 159 9.64 -2.78 15.84
C LEU A 159 10.32 -2.36 17.15
N PRO A 160 11.17 -1.31 17.20
CA PRO A 160 11.80 -0.86 18.44
C PRO A 160 10.82 -0.38 19.52
N TYR A 161 9.57 -0.08 19.16
CA TYR A 161 8.55 0.42 20.08
C TYR A 161 7.73 -0.70 20.78
N GLU A 162 7.94 -1.97 20.44
CA GLU A 162 7.14 -3.10 20.98
C GLU A 162 6.98 -3.03 22.50
N GLN A 163 8.08 -2.92 23.23
CA GLN A 163 8.05 -2.86 24.70
C GLN A 163 7.29 -1.64 25.24
N ALA A 164 7.32 -0.51 24.52
CA ALA A 164 6.59 0.67 24.92
C ALA A 164 5.07 0.50 24.73
N PHE A 165 4.65 -0.19 23.68
CA PHE A 165 3.24 -0.58 23.50
C PHE A 165 2.78 -1.58 24.55
N VAL A 166 3.60 -2.59 24.87
CA VAL A 166 3.32 -3.53 25.98
C VAL A 166 3.12 -2.78 27.29
N LYS A 167 4.02 -1.86 27.62
CA LYS A 167 3.98 -1.10 28.88
C LYS A 167 2.77 -0.18 28.98
N THR A 168 2.36 0.45 27.88
CA THR A 168 1.24 1.40 27.88
C THR A 168 -0.12 0.72 27.68
N GLY A 169 -0.14 -0.52 27.21
CA GLY A 169 -1.37 -1.26 26.84
C GLY A 169 -2.10 -0.68 25.62
N LYS A 170 -1.51 0.30 24.91
CA LYS A 170 -2.12 0.90 23.73
C LYS A 170 -2.08 -0.04 22.55
N LYS A 171 -3.10 0.06 21.69
CA LYS A 171 -3.19 -0.73 20.46
C LYS A 171 -2.31 -0.10 19.39
N LEU A 172 -1.54 -0.92 18.67
CA LEU A 172 -0.89 -0.56 17.42
C LEU A 172 -1.55 -1.31 16.27
N VAL A 173 -1.87 -0.62 15.19
CA VAL A 173 -2.17 -1.19 13.88
C VAL A 173 -1.04 -0.79 12.94
N PHE A 174 -0.31 -1.76 12.42
CA PHE A 174 0.82 -1.52 11.53
C PHE A 174 0.49 -1.96 10.11
N GLU A 175 0.78 -1.08 9.16
CA GLU A 175 0.65 -1.25 7.72
C GLU A 175 2.04 -1.12 7.08
N GLY A 176 2.60 -2.24 6.68
CA GLY A 176 4.01 -2.38 6.32
C GLY A 176 4.31 -2.52 4.84
N PRO A 177 5.58 -2.81 4.53
CA PRO A 177 6.07 -3.00 3.18
C PRO A 177 5.49 -4.23 2.50
N GLY A 178 5.64 -4.29 1.17
CA GLY A 178 5.33 -5.45 0.36
C GLY A 178 6.50 -5.85 -0.55
N GLN A 179 6.61 -7.13 -0.87
CA GLN A 179 7.51 -7.68 -1.89
C GLN A 179 6.71 -8.66 -2.74
N ASP A 180 5.77 -8.11 -3.45
CA ASP A 180 4.60 -8.78 -4.00
C ASP A 180 4.96 -9.66 -5.20
N PRO A 181 4.58 -10.96 -5.20
CA PRO A 181 4.73 -11.82 -6.35
C PRO A 181 3.70 -11.49 -7.44
N PHE A 182 4.17 -11.51 -8.67
CA PHE A 182 3.37 -11.42 -9.89
C PHE A 182 3.65 -12.70 -10.71
N ILE A 183 2.64 -13.52 -10.93
CA ILE A 183 2.80 -14.89 -11.42
C ILE A 183 2.05 -15.04 -12.73
N VAL A 184 2.76 -15.51 -13.79
CA VAL A 184 2.19 -15.67 -15.14
C VAL A 184 2.36 -17.11 -15.63
N PHE A 185 1.23 -17.78 -15.87
CA PHE A 185 1.15 -19.13 -16.45
C PHE A 185 1.08 -19.10 -17.98
N PRO A 186 1.38 -20.24 -18.68
CA PRO A 186 1.41 -20.29 -20.14
C PRO A 186 0.09 -19.97 -20.82
N ASP A 187 -1.03 -20.23 -20.16
CA ASP A 187 -2.38 -20.01 -20.65
C ASP A 187 -3.02 -18.67 -20.19
N ALA A 188 -2.16 -17.75 -19.71
CA ALA A 188 -2.57 -16.40 -19.34
C ALA A 188 -2.91 -15.55 -20.56
N ASP A 189 -3.84 -14.63 -20.39
CA ASP A 189 -3.95 -13.46 -21.28
C ASP A 189 -2.73 -12.57 -21.06
N LEU A 190 -1.74 -12.68 -21.97
CA LEU A 190 -0.46 -11.96 -21.86
C LEU A 190 -0.67 -10.44 -21.94
N GLU A 191 -1.64 -9.97 -22.73
CA GLU A 191 -1.91 -8.54 -22.86
C GLU A 191 -2.46 -7.94 -21.57
N LEU A 192 -3.39 -8.66 -20.93
CA LEU A 192 -3.94 -8.30 -19.63
C LEU A 192 -2.84 -8.31 -18.55
N ALA A 193 -2.03 -9.38 -18.49
CA ALA A 193 -0.94 -9.51 -17.54
C ALA A 193 0.12 -8.40 -17.71
N LEU A 194 0.53 -8.12 -18.95
CA LEU A 194 1.50 -7.07 -19.26
C LEU A 194 0.96 -5.68 -18.93
N THR A 195 -0.33 -5.44 -19.15
CA THR A 195 -0.99 -4.17 -18.82
C THR A 195 -0.98 -3.94 -17.31
N ASP A 196 -1.38 -4.94 -16.50
CA ASP A 196 -1.34 -4.82 -15.06
C ASP A 196 0.08 -4.72 -14.50
N LEU A 197 1.02 -5.52 -15.05
CA LEU A 197 2.42 -5.48 -14.64
C LEU A 197 3.03 -4.11 -14.88
N THR A 198 2.86 -3.56 -16.09
CA THR A 198 3.45 -2.27 -16.46
C THR A 198 2.87 -1.14 -15.60
N ALA A 199 1.55 -1.05 -15.54
CA ALA A 199 0.88 -0.05 -14.72
C ALA A 199 1.24 -0.20 -13.24
N GLY A 200 1.14 -1.41 -12.70
CA GLY A 200 1.40 -1.66 -11.28
C GLY A 200 2.85 -1.48 -10.84
N LYS A 201 3.80 -1.71 -11.76
CA LYS A 201 5.22 -1.59 -11.43
C LYS A 201 5.74 -0.16 -11.55
N PHE A 202 5.26 0.61 -12.52
CA PHE A 202 5.85 1.92 -12.84
C PHE A 202 5.01 3.11 -12.37
N MET A 203 3.74 2.91 -11.99
CA MET A 203 2.94 3.95 -11.33
C MET A 203 3.66 4.50 -10.08
N TYR A 204 3.62 5.81 -9.88
CA TYR A 204 4.37 6.53 -8.85
C TYR A 204 5.88 6.22 -8.90
N SER A 205 6.43 5.94 -10.07
CA SER A 205 7.81 5.48 -10.24
C SER A 205 8.15 4.24 -9.39
N GLY A 206 7.16 3.34 -9.21
CA GLY A 206 7.29 2.11 -8.40
C GLY A 206 7.29 2.32 -6.89
N GLN A 207 6.94 3.51 -6.40
CA GLN A 207 6.92 3.85 -4.98
C GLN A 207 5.62 3.42 -4.29
N THR A 208 5.14 2.21 -4.55
CA THR A 208 3.97 1.61 -3.89
C THR A 208 4.33 0.32 -3.17
N CYS A 209 3.79 0.15 -1.96
CA CYS A 209 3.98 -1.07 -1.18
C CYS A 209 3.41 -2.31 -1.92
N THR A 210 2.31 -2.13 -2.66
CA THR A 210 1.64 -3.19 -3.44
C THR A 210 2.14 -3.33 -4.89
N ALA A 211 3.22 -2.66 -5.31
CA ALA A 211 3.78 -2.84 -6.66
C ALA A 211 4.23 -4.30 -6.88
N PRO A 212 4.09 -4.87 -8.09
CA PRO A 212 4.76 -6.12 -8.46
C PRO A 212 6.28 -5.98 -8.31
N LYS A 213 6.92 -6.89 -7.59
CA LYS A 213 8.36 -6.80 -7.33
C LYS A 213 9.08 -8.08 -7.68
N ARG A 214 8.50 -9.26 -7.35
CA ARG A 214 9.00 -10.58 -7.72
C ARG A 214 8.15 -11.11 -8.86
N ILE A 215 8.66 -11.04 -10.09
CA ILE A 215 7.90 -11.41 -11.29
C ILE A 215 8.30 -12.83 -11.68
N TYR A 216 7.41 -13.78 -11.40
CA TYR A 216 7.56 -15.19 -11.73
C TYR A 216 6.82 -15.50 -13.02
N ILE A 217 7.55 -15.95 -14.02
CA ILE A 217 7.03 -16.31 -15.35
C ILE A 217 7.30 -17.78 -15.59
N HIS A 218 6.29 -18.54 -16.02
CA HIS A 218 6.49 -19.95 -16.34
C HIS A 218 7.55 -20.11 -17.42
N GLU A 219 8.46 -21.08 -17.24
CA GLU A 219 9.64 -21.25 -18.09
C GLU A 219 9.32 -21.36 -19.58
N SER A 220 8.18 -21.98 -19.95
CA SER A 220 7.79 -22.19 -21.34
C SER A 220 7.41 -20.90 -22.11
N ILE A 221 7.12 -19.80 -21.39
CA ILE A 221 6.76 -18.51 -22.00
C ILE A 221 7.69 -17.38 -21.56
N TYR A 222 8.76 -17.71 -20.81
CA TYR A 222 9.59 -16.70 -20.18
C TYR A 222 10.21 -15.71 -21.17
N ASP A 223 10.85 -16.22 -22.20
CA ASP A 223 11.54 -15.36 -23.16
C ASP A 223 10.56 -14.49 -23.99
N GLU A 224 9.40 -15.06 -24.37
CA GLU A 224 8.34 -14.33 -25.05
C GLU A 224 7.76 -13.21 -24.18
N PHE A 225 7.33 -13.55 -22.98
CA PHE A 225 6.75 -12.57 -22.04
C PHE A 225 7.76 -11.48 -21.68
N LEU A 226 9.01 -11.86 -21.40
CA LEU A 226 10.07 -10.92 -21.06
C LEU A 226 10.35 -9.94 -22.22
N ALA A 227 10.40 -10.43 -23.46
CA ALA A 227 10.61 -9.58 -24.63
C ALA A 227 9.48 -8.55 -24.79
N LEU A 228 8.22 -8.97 -24.64
CA LEU A 228 7.06 -8.08 -24.67
C LEU A 228 7.07 -7.06 -23.52
N PHE A 229 7.44 -7.49 -22.33
CA PHE A 229 7.55 -6.60 -21.18
C PHE A 229 8.64 -5.55 -21.35
N VAL A 230 9.84 -5.97 -21.77
CA VAL A 230 10.96 -5.06 -22.06
C VAL A 230 10.58 -4.03 -23.12
N ASP A 231 9.85 -4.44 -24.18
CA ASP A 231 9.39 -3.53 -25.23
C ASP A 231 8.41 -2.46 -24.68
N ARG A 232 7.51 -2.84 -23.76
CA ARG A 232 6.64 -1.88 -23.05
C ARG A 232 7.45 -0.92 -22.17
N VAL A 233 8.42 -1.45 -21.42
CA VAL A 233 9.26 -0.64 -20.54
C VAL A 233 10.09 0.39 -21.30
N LYS A 234 10.59 0.06 -22.49
CA LYS A 234 11.31 0.99 -23.37
C LYS A 234 10.47 2.16 -23.88
N ARG A 235 9.15 2.02 -23.90
CA ARG A 235 8.22 3.08 -24.35
C ARG A 235 7.85 4.06 -23.26
N LEU A 236 8.17 3.77 -22.00
CA LEU A 236 7.88 4.66 -20.88
C LEU A 236 8.67 5.96 -21.00
N VAL A 237 7.98 7.08 -20.87
CA VAL A 237 8.57 8.41 -20.87
C VAL A 237 9.13 8.72 -19.48
N VAL A 238 10.43 8.97 -19.45
CA VAL A 238 11.15 9.28 -18.20
C VAL A 238 11.48 10.77 -18.18
N GLY A 239 11.14 11.49 -17.10
CA GLY A 239 11.40 12.93 -17.08
C GLY A 239 10.85 13.69 -15.88
N ASP A 240 10.55 14.95 -16.13
CA ASP A 240 9.98 15.89 -15.16
C ASP A 240 8.57 15.44 -14.76
N PRO A 241 8.27 15.29 -13.46
CA PRO A 241 6.93 14.94 -13.02
C PRO A 241 5.84 15.93 -13.43
N ALA A 242 6.20 17.19 -13.69
CA ALA A 242 5.26 18.22 -14.16
C ALA A 242 4.91 18.13 -15.66
N ASP A 243 5.66 17.37 -16.45
CA ASP A 243 5.31 17.11 -17.86
C ASP A 243 4.21 16.01 -17.90
N GLU A 244 3.07 16.35 -18.49
CA GLU A 244 1.92 15.43 -18.62
C GLU A 244 2.23 14.15 -19.39
N ARG A 245 3.31 14.10 -20.17
CA ARG A 245 3.74 12.91 -20.92
C ARG A 245 4.55 11.95 -20.06
N THR A 246 5.13 12.41 -18.95
CA THR A 246 6.00 11.61 -18.09
C THR A 246 5.26 10.43 -17.46
N ASP A 247 5.83 9.24 -17.57
CA ASP A 247 5.36 8.02 -16.92
C ASP A 247 6.19 7.68 -15.66
N VAL A 248 7.49 8.00 -15.69
CA VAL A 248 8.41 7.74 -14.59
C VAL A 248 9.23 8.99 -14.27
N SER A 249 9.18 9.42 -13.04
CA SER A 249 9.80 10.62 -12.47
C SER A 249 10.84 10.25 -11.40
N PRO A 250 11.63 11.20 -10.87
CA PRO A 250 12.52 10.94 -9.74
C PRO A 250 11.78 10.37 -8.52
N VAL A 251 12.40 9.43 -7.82
CA VAL A 251 11.84 8.94 -6.55
C VAL A 251 12.05 9.97 -5.43
N ALA A 252 11.10 10.05 -4.50
CA ALA A 252 11.12 11.05 -3.43
C ALA A 252 12.17 10.78 -2.31
N SER A 253 12.83 9.62 -2.31
CA SER A 253 13.69 9.20 -1.19
C SER A 253 15.09 8.81 -1.63
N ASP A 254 16.10 9.53 -1.12
CA ASP A 254 17.52 9.20 -1.31
C ASP A 254 17.85 7.79 -0.78
N LEU A 255 17.25 7.42 0.36
CA LEU A 255 17.40 6.07 0.93
C LEU A 255 16.85 4.99 -0.02
N ALA A 256 15.76 5.27 -0.76
CA ALA A 256 15.25 4.34 -1.77
C ALA A 256 16.24 4.18 -2.93
N VAL A 257 16.89 5.26 -3.36
CA VAL A 257 17.96 5.22 -4.39
C VAL A 257 19.12 4.36 -3.94
N GLU A 258 19.61 4.57 -2.72
CA GLU A 258 20.72 3.79 -2.13
C GLU A 258 20.37 2.30 -2.05
N ARG A 259 19.18 1.96 -1.55
CA ARG A 259 18.70 0.57 -1.48
C ARG A 259 18.57 -0.08 -2.86
N ILE A 260 18.01 0.61 -3.83
CA ILE A 260 17.87 0.10 -5.21
C ILE A 260 19.22 -0.10 -5.86
N ARG A 261 20.17 0.82 -5.66
CA ARG A 261 21.54 0.62 -6.15
C ARG A 261 22.16 -0.64 -5.58
N ALA A 262 22.08 -0.83 -4.26
CA ALA A 262 22.58 -2.04 -3.62
C ALA A 262 21.89 -3.33 -4.12
N GLN A 263 20.59 -3.26 -4.39
CA GLN A 263 19.82 -4.40 -4.95
C GLN A 263 20.25 -4.74 -6.37
N LEU A 264 20.52 -3.75 -7.22
CA LEU A 264 21.01 -3.98 -8.60
C LEU A 264 22.45 -4.49 -8.60
N ASP A 265 23.34 -3.90 -7.80
CA ASP A 265 24.73 -4.33 -7.67
C ASP A 265 24.82 -5.79 -7.16
N ASP A 266 23.98 -6.13 -6.17
CA ASP A 266 23.88 -7.51 -5.66
C ASP A 266 23.42 -8.48 -6.76
N ALA A 267 22.36 -8.13 -7.49
CA ALA A 267 21.82 -8.97 -8.55
C ALA A 267 22.84 -9.24 -9.66
N VAL A 268 23.53 -8.21 -10.14
CA VAL A 268 24.59 -8.35 -11.18
C VAL A 268 25.74 -9.20 -10.65
N ARG A 269 26.20 -8.95 -9.41
CA ARG A 269 27.27 -9.74 -8.77
C ARG A 269 26.89 -11.22 -8.64
N MET A 270 25.60 -11.51 -8.46
CA MET A 270 25.07 -12.89 -8.36
C MET A 270 24.69 -13.51 -9.70
N GLY A 271 24.98 -12.85 -10.82
CA GLY A 271 24.81 -13.39 -12.17
C GLY A 271 23.47 -13.08 -12.84
N ALA A 272 22.64 -12.18 -12.29
CA ALA A 272 21.49 -11.65 -12.98
C ALA A 272 21.91 -10.63 -14.05
N GLU A 273 21.05 -10.42 -15.04
CA GLU A 273 21.29 -9.55 -16.18
C GLU A 273 20.30 -8.38 -16.19
N ILE A 274 20.79 -7.16 -16.35
CA ILE A 274 19.95 -5.98 -16.60
C ILE A 274 19.67 -5.91 -18.11
N VAL A 275 18.42 -6.19 -18.51
CA VAL A 275 18.04 -6.24 -19.94
C VAL A 275 17.49 -4.91 -20.46
N VAL A 276 17.08 -4.01 -19.59
CA VAL A 276 16.73 -2.62 -19.90
C VAL A 276 16.93 -1.77 -18.64
N GLY A 277 17.28 -0.51 -18.80
CA GLY A 277 17.47 0.44 -17.70
C GLY A 277 18.85 0.30 -17.02
N GLY A 278 18.86 0.22 -15.70
CA GLY A 278 20.07 0.16 -14.85
C GLY A 278 20.75 1.51 -14.65
N ARG A 279 20.29 2.59 -15.29
CA ARG A 279 20.84 3.94 -15.19
C ARG A 279 20.13 4.71 -14.06
N MET A 280 20.91 5.52 -13.35
CA MET A 280 20.42 6.42 -12.29
C MET A 280 21.09 7.78 -12.43
N GLU A 281 20.30 8.87 -12.28
CA GLU A 281 20.76 10.25 -12.29
C GLU A 281 20.16 10.98 -11.09
N GLY A 282 20.93 11.11 -10.01
CA GLY A 282 20.38 11.56 -8.73
C GLY A 282 19.27 10.63 -8.28
N ASN A 283 18.07 11.16 -8.06
CA ASN A 283 16.88 10.40 -7.68
C ASN A 283 16.06 9.86 -8.87
N LEU A 284 16.47 10.16 -10.10
CA LEU A 284 15.85 9.60 -11.29
C LEU A 284 16.44 8.21 -11.55
N ILE A 285 15.62 7.20 -11.31
CA ILE A 285 15.93 5.79 -11.61
C ILE A 285 15.20 5.44 -12.89
N TYR A 286 15.95 5.06 -13.92
CA TYR A 286 15.35 4.64 -15.19
C TYR A 286 14.62 3.31 -15.03
N PRO A 287 13.43 3.12 -15.66
CA PRO A 287 12.71 1.86 -15.66
C PRO A 287 13.63 0.69 -15.97
N THR A 288 13.74 -0.25 -15.04
CA THR A 288 14.74 -1.29 -15.08
C THR A 288 14.11 -2.67 -14.97
N VAL A 289 14.54 -3.60 -15.83
CA VAL A 289 14.17 -5.01 -15.76
C VAL A 289 15.42 -5.86 -15.59
N VAL A 290 15.40 -6.68 -14.55
CA VAL A 290 16.46 -7.63 -14.20
C VAL A 290 15.98 -9.04 -14.55
N LYS A 291 16.73 -9.72 -15.41
CA LYS A 291 16.49 -11.11 -15.84
C LYS A 291 17.28 -12.09 -14.97
N ASN A 292 16.78 -13.32 -14.86
CA ASN A 292 17.42 -14.42 -14.12
C ASN A 292 17.64 -14.10 -12.62
N ALA A 293 16.72 -13.38 -12.01
CA ALA A 293 16.77 -13.14 -10.57
C ALA A 293 16.49 -14.43 -9.79
N THR A 294 17.22 -14.62 -8.68
CA THR A 294 17.03 -15.74 -7.77
C THR A 294 16.52 -15.23 -6.41
N ASP A 295 15.76 -16.06 -5.69
CA ASP A 295 15.10 -15.68 -4.44
C ASP A 295 16.06 -15.28 -3.30
N VAL A 296 17.37 -15.53 -3.47
CA VAL A 296 18.41 -15.13 -2.49
C VAL A 296 18.99 -13.73 -2.74
N MET A 297 18.73 -13.12 -3.88
CA MET A 297 19.19 -11.77 -4.23
C MET A 297 18.44 -10.72 -3.39
N LEU A 298 19.10 -9.61 -3.04
CA LEU A 298 18.52 -8.54 -2.24
C LEU A 298 17.21 -7.98 -2.85
N GLY A 299 17.17 -7.78 -4.18
CA GLY A 299 15.99 -7.31 -4.88
C GLY A 299 14.79 -8.26 -4.89
N MET A 300 15.00 -9.52 -4.48
CA MET A 300 13.95 -10.53 -4.31
C MET A 300 13.57 -10.70 -2.82
N ARG A 301 14.42 -10.27 -1.88
CA ARG A 301 14.25 -10.45 -0.43
C ARG A 301 13.79 -9.20 0.31
N GLU A 302 14.17 -8.03 -0.18
CA GLU A 302 13.86 -6.75 0.43
C GLU A 302 12.94 -5.94 -0.48
N GLU A 303 12.11 -5.05 0.10
CA GLU A 303 11.21 -4.24 -0.70
C GLU A 303 11.96 -3.40 -1.74
N VAL A 304 11.54 -3.53 -3.00
CA VAL A 304 12.00 -2.68 -4.11
C VAL A 304 11.04 -1.50 -4.25
N PHE A 305 11.41 -0.36 -3.67
CA PHE A 305 10.56 0.82 -3.64
C PHE A 305 10.97 1.84 -4.72
N GLY A 306 10.82 1.42 -5.99
CA GLY A 306 11.17 2.19 -7.17
C GLY A 306 10.93 1.40 -8.47
N PRO A 307 11.28 1.97 -9.64
CA PRO A 307 10.90 1.45 -10.96
C PRO A 307 11.80 0.30 -11.44
N VAL A 308 12.01 -0.70 -10.60
CA VAL A 308 12.86 -1.87 -10.90
C VAL A 308 12.07 -3.16 -10.73
N ALA A 309 12.04 -4.00 -11.77
CA ALA A 309 11.37 -5.28 -11.83
C ALA A 309 12.39 -6.43 -11.85
N PHE A 310 12.27 -7.38 -10.93
CA PHE A 310 13.09 -8.59 -10.90
C PHE A 310 12.28 -9.76 -11.45
N THR A 311 12.77 -10.40 -12.53
CA THR A 311 12.10 -11.52 -13.21
C THR A 311 12.81 -12.83 -12.98
N SER A 312 12.04 -13.89 -12.76
CA SER A 312 12.52 -15.25 -12.49
C SER A 312 11.60 -16.27 -13.17
N THR A 313 12.14 -17.43 -13.55
CA THR A 313 11.34 -18.54 -14.06
C THR A 313 10.76 -19.39 -12.92
N PHE A 314 9.69 -20.14 -13.22
CA PHE A 314 9.23 -21.27 -12.44
C PHE A 314 8.72 -22.38 -13.36
N ALA A 315 8.75 -23.65 -12.90
CA ALA A 315 8.32 -24.80 -13.69
C ALA A 315 7.00 -25.42 -13.24
N SER A 316 6.56 -25.19 -12.00
CA SER A 316 5.33 -25.79 -11.49
C SER A 316 4.57 -24.88 -10.52
N ALA A 317 3.26 -25.13 -10.38
CA ALA A 317 2.40 -24.44 -9.43
C ALA A 317 2.89 -24.60 -7.97
N GLU A 318 3.35 -25.80 -7.59
CA GLU A 318 3.88 -26.07 -6.26
C GLU A 318 5.15 -25.25 -5.96
N GLU A 319 6.06 -25.19 -6.93
CA GLU A 319 7.29 -24.38 -6.82
C GLU A 319 6.95 -22.91 -6.58
N VAL A 320 6.11 -22.30 -7.43
CA VAL A 320 5.83 -20.86 -7.34
C VAL A 320 5.05 -20.51 -6.08
N VAL A 321 4.16 -21.39 -5.60
CA VAL A 321 3.48 -21.22 -4.29
C VAL A 321 4.52 -21.23 -3.17
N THR A 322 5.42 -22.20 -3.15
CA THR A 322 6.46 -22.33 -2.13
C THR A 322 7.35 -21.11 -2.10
N ARG A 323 7.87 -20.69 -3.26
CA ARG A 323 8.71 -19.48 -3.40
C ARG A 323 7.97 -18.20 -3.00
N SER A 324 6.72 -18.06 -3.40
CA SER A 324 5.90 -16.89 -3.06
C SER A 324 5.65 -16.79 -1.55
N ARG A 325 5.39 -17.91 -0.88
CA ARG A 325 5.11 -17.99 0.56
C ARG A 325 6.35 -17.90 1.44
N ASN A 326 7.52 -18.30 0.93
CA ASN A 326 8.78 -18.26 1.67
C ASN A 326 9.37 -16.83 1.66
N HIS A 327 8.66 -15.89 2.28
CA HIS A 327 9.05 -14.49 2.35
C HIS A 327 8.58 -13.84 3.64
N LYS A 328 9.30 -12.82 4.14
CA LYS A 328 8.88 -12.08 5.34
C LYS A 328 7.64 -11.21 5.11
N TYR A 329 7.39 -10.75 3.89
CA TYR A 329 6.24 -9.93 3.51
C TYR A 329 5.13 -10.75 2.85
N GLY A 330 3.90 -10.29 2.96
CA GLY A 330 2.72 -10.92 2.36
C GLY A 330 1.58 -9.92 2.16
N LEU A 331 1.83 -8.84 1.37
CA LEU A 331 0.86 -7.77 1.18
C LEU A 331 -0.12 -8.08 0.05
N ARG A 332 0.37 -8.20 -1.18
CA ARG A 332 -0.44 -8.52 -2.35
C ARG A 332 0.22 -9.61 -3.19
N ALA A 333 -0.59 -10.38 -3.90
CA ALA A 333 -0.15 -11.25 -4.99
C ALA A 333 -1.06 -11.04 -6.20
N ALA A 334 -0.52 -11.22 -7.42
CA ALA A 334 -1.30 -11.25 -8.66
C ALA A 334 -0.94 -12.52 -9.43
N VAL A 335 -1.96 -13.22 -9.95
CA VAL A 335 -1.80 -14.50 -10.64
C VAL A 335 -2.60 -14.44 -11.95
N PHE A 336 -1.96 -14.83 -13.05
CA PHE A 336 -2.57 -14.81 -14.39
C PHE A 336 -2.47 -16.18 -15.03
N GLY A 337 -3.58 -16.70 -15.56
CA GLY A 337 -3.70 -17.99 -16.24
C GLY A 337 -5.00 -18.70 -15.95
N GLY A 338 -5.08 -19.95 -16.40
CA GLY A 338 -6.26 -20.79 -16.28
C GLY A 338 -6.35 -21.57 -14.96
N LYS A 339 -6.52 -22.90 -15.06
CA LYS A 339 -6.81 -23.75 -13.90
C LYS A 339 -5.67 -23.73 -12.84
N GLN A 340 -4.41 -23.84 -13.29
CA GLN A 340 -3.28 -23.84 -12.36
C GLN A 340 -3.13 -22.49 -11.64
N ALA A 341 -3.40 -21.38 -12.33
CA ALA A 341 -3.41 -20.07 -11.73
C ALA A 341 -4.50 -19.92 -10.65
N GLN A 342 -5.69 -20.52 -10.87
CA GLN A 342 -6.78 -20.57 -9.87
C GLN A 342 -6.34 -21.35 -8.61
N GLU A 343 -5.69 -22.49 -8.78
CA GLU A 343 -5.17 -23.31 -7.67
C GLU A 343 -4.09 -22.56 -6.88
N VAL A 344 -3.18 -21.88 -7.58
CA VAL A 344 -2.16 -21.01 -6.95
C VAL A 344 -2.79 -19.85 -6.21
N ALA A 345 -3.73 -19.14 -6.83
CA ALA A 345 -4.42 -18.03 -6.17
C ALA A 345 -5.15 -18.49 -4.90
N LYS A 346 -5.82 -19.65 -4.96
CA LYS A 346 -6.48 -20.26 -3.79
C LYS A 346 -5.45 -20.60 -2.70
N ALA A 347 -4.33 -21.22 -3.05
CA ALA A 347 -3.27 -21.56 -2.11
C ALA A 347 -2.66 -20.32 -1.44
N LEU A 348 -2.51 -19.21 -2.17
CA LEU A 348 -1.98 -17.95 -1.64
C LEU A 348 -2.99 -17.21 -0.76
N ARG A 349 -4.29 -17.32 -1.03
CA ARG A 349 -5.37 -16.76 -0.19
C ARG A 349 -5.55 -17.51 1.13
N GLY A 350 -5.30 -18.80 1.16
CA GLY A 350 -5.75 -19.73 2.19
C GLY A 350 -7.11 -20.35 1.84
N GLU A 351 -7.38 -21.56 2.35
CA GLU A 351 -8.56 -22.34 1.93
C GLU A 351 -9.89 -21.70 2.36
N ASP A 352 -9.89 -20.90 3.39
CA ASP A 352 -11.09 -20.36 4.03
C ASP A 352 -11.17 -18.82 3.91
N TYR A 353 -10.80 -18.26 2.75
CA TYR A 353 -11.04 -16.84 2.51
C TYR A 353 -12.54 -16.56 2.53
N CYS A 354 -13.03 -16.25 3.72
CA CYS A 354 -14.37 -15.71 3.90
C CYS A 354 -14.36 -14.19 3.71
N HIS A 355 -15.52 -13.66 3.40
CA HIS A 355 -15.78 -12.23 3.31
C HIS A 355 -15.12 -11.47 4.48
N PRO A 356 -14.59 -10.25 4.25
CA PRO A 356 -13.79 -9.49 5.22
C PRO A 356 -14.43 -9.24 6.60
N VAL A 357 -15.71 -9.51 6.77
CA VAL A 357 -16.42 -9.36 8.06
C VAL A 357 -16.62 -10.69 8.80
N ALA A 358 -16.41 -11.82 8.15
CA ALA A 358 -16.42 -13.14 8.78
C ALA A 358 -14.97 -13.58 9.02
N ASP A 359 -14.72 -14.29 10.11
CA ASP A 359 -13.40 -14.69 10.59
C ASP A 359 -12.39 -14.97 9.49
N TYR A 360 -11.32 -14.16 9.46
CA TYR A 360 -10.21 -14.36 8.53
C TYR A 360 -9.47 -15.63 8.87
N THR A 361 -9.58 -16.62 8.03
CA THR A 361 -8.64 -17.73 8.02
C THR A 361 -7.53 -17.43 7.01
N PHE A 362 -6.42 -17.57 7.44
CA PHE A 362 -5.11 -17.04 7.18
C PHE A 362 -4.50 -17.53 5.86
N GLY A 363 -4.72 -16.81 4.78
CA GLY A 363 -3.85 -16.82 3.61
C GLY A 363 -2.43 -16.32 3.94
N ARG A 364 -1.59 -16.28 2.94
CA ARG A 364 -0.22 -15.74 3.07
C ARG A 364 -0.12 -14.29 2.58
N PHE A 365 -1.16 -13.80 1.91
CA PHE A 365 -1.23 -12.45 1.35
C PHE A 365 -2.54 -11.77 1.74
N GLY A 366 -2.47 -10.46 1.97
CA GLY A 366 -3.64 -9.65 2.28
C GLY A 366 -4.61 -9.53 1.12
N THR A 367 -4.10 -9.47 -0.10
CA THR A 367 -4.89 -9.46 -1.33
C THR A 367 -4.29 -10.41 -2.36
N VAL A 368 -5.11 -11.21 -3.01
CA VAL A 368 -4.70 -12.06 -4.16
C VAL A 368 -5.65 -11.80 -5.33
N ALA A 369 -5.13 -11.16 -6.38
CA ALA A 369 -5.84 -10.95 -7.64
C ALA A 369 -5.64 -12.15 -8.58
N LEU A 370 -6.69 -12.55 -9.29
CA LEU A 370 -6.65 -13.60 -10.30
C LEU A 370 -7.24 -13.09 -11.60
N ASN A 371 -6.43 -12.97 -12.64
CA ASN A 371 -6.83 -12.45 -13.95
C ASN A 371 -7.54 -11.08 -13.87
N GLU A 372 -7.09 -10.24 -12.94
CA GLU A 372 -7.66 -8.92 -12.70
C GLU A 372 -6.57 -7.87 -12.77
N THR A 373 -6.89 -6.75 -13.38
CA THR A 373 -6.00 -5.59 -13.35
C THR A 373 -6.07 -4.90 -11.99
N ARG A 374 -5.01 -4.22 -11.64
CA ARG A 374 -4.95 -3.38 -10.44
C ARG A 374 -6.06 -2.33 -10.42
N ALA A 375 -6.41 -1.79 -11.59
CA ALA A 375 -7.49 -0.81 -11.74
C ALA A 375 -8.83 -1.37 -11.27
N SER A 376 -9.16 -2.64 -11.58
CA SER A 376 -10.40 -3.27 -11.13
C SER A 376 -10.44 -3.51 -9.61
N SER A 377 -9.28 -3.71 -8.97
CA SER A 377 -9.20 -3.90 -7.52
C SER A 377 -9.29 -2.60 -6.71
N TRP A 378 -9.22 -1.44 -7.37
CA TRP A 378 -9.39 -0.14 -6.71
C TRP A 378 -10.86 0.27 -6.54
N VAL A 379 -11.77 -0.43 -7.18
CA VAL A 379 -13.22 -0.22 -7.04
C VAL A 379 -13.70 -0.80 -5.71
N GLY A 380 -14.58 -0.09 -5.02
CA GLY A 380 -15.18 -0.45 -3.74
C GLY A 380 -14.68 0.39 -2.57
N ALA A 381 -15.55 0.57 -1.59
CA ALA A 381 -15.25 1.39 -0.42
C ALA A 381 -14.02 0.87 0.32
N PHE A 382 -13.07 1.76 0.59
CA PHE A 382 -11.83 1.40 1.30
C PHE A 382 -12.10 0.83 2.69
N VAL A 383 -13.16 1.30 3.36
CA VAL A 383 -13.60 0.80 4.67
C VAL A 383 -14.07 -0.65 4.66
N THR A 384 -14.46 -1.18 3.50
CA THR A 384 -14.92 -2.56 3.33
C THR A 384 -13.85 -3.48 2.77
N LYS A 385 -12.70 -2.93 2.36
CA LYS A 385 -11.56 -3.70 1.87
C LYS A 385 -10.46 -3.75 2.92
N PRO A 386 -9.99 -4.94 3.27
CA PRO A 386 -8.88 -5.07 4.19
C PRO A 386 -7.63 -4.44 3.60
N VAL A 387 -6.84 -3.80 4.46
CA VAL A 387 -5.54 -3.24 4.17
C VAL A 387 -4.45 -4.00 4.91
N GLY A 388 -3.19 -3.81 4.50
CA GLY A 388 -2.06 -4.54 5.04
C GLY A 388 -2.00 -5.98 4.60
N GLY A 389 -1.17 -6.75 5.26
CA GLY A 389 -0.89 -8.13 4.90
C GLY A 389 -0.38 -8.95 6.08
N TYR A 390 0.23 -10.07 5.75
CA TYR A 390 0.80 -11.01 6.71
C TYR A 390 2.29 -10.76 6.95
N GLY A 391 2.82 -11.36 7.99
CA GLY A 391 4.22 -11.23 8.37
C GLY A 391 4.57 -9.75 8.63
N TYR A 392 5.67 -9.29 8.06
CA TYR A 392 6.12 -7.91 8.20
C TYR A 392 5.37 -6.90 7.32
N SER A 393 4.36 -7.33 6.56
CA SER A 393 3.46 -6.42 5.84
C SER A 393 2.27 -5.94 6.67
N GLY A 394 2.04 -6.49 7.85
CA GLY A 394 1.00 -5.97 8.73
C GLY A 394 0.76 -6.81 9.98
N TRP A 395 0.59 -6.13 11.10
CA TRP A 395 0.22 -6.77 12.37
C TRP A 395 -0.51 -5.78 13.28
N ILE A 396 -1.14 -6.33 14.32
CA ILE A 396 -1.69 -5.57 15.44
C ILE A 396 -0.97 -5.99 16.72
N TRP A 397 -0.59 -5.01 17.52
CA TRP A 397 -0.25 -5.19 18.93
C TRP A 397 -1.41 -4.70 19.79
N GLU A 398 -1.90 -5.54 20.65
CA GLU A 398 -2.98 -5.19 21.57
C GLU A 398 -2.86 -5.92 22.89
N THR A 399 -3.50 -5.38 23.92
CA THR A 399 -3.65 -6.05 25.22
C THR A 399 -5.11 -6.45 25.40
N VAL A 400 -5.37 -7.76 25.48
CA VAL A 400 -6.70 -8.32 25.70
C VAL A 400 -6.66 -9.06 27.04
N GLU A 401 -7.59 -8.74 27.95
CA GLU A 401 -7.65 -9.32 29.29
C GLU A 401 -6.31 -9.30 30.06
N GLY A 402 -5.58 -8.20 29.92
CA GLY A 402 -4.26 -8.00 30.54
C GLY A 402 -3.11 -8.77 29.90
N ARG A 403 -3.32 -9.44 28.76
CA ARG A 403 -2.29 -10.16 28.02
C ARG A 403 -1.99 -9.46 26.72
N PHE A 404 -0.71 -9.16 26.48
CA PHE A 404 -0.24 -8.65 25.20
C PHE A 404 -0.30 -9.74 24.13
N GLN A 405 -0.87 -9.39 22.98
CA GLN A 405 -1.05 -10.29 21.84
C GLN A 405 -0.55 -9.61 20.56
N ILE A 406 -0.05 -10.44 19.65
CA ILE A 406 0.28 -10.04 18.28
C ILE A 406 -0.67 -10.79 17.37
N LYS A 407 -1.49 -10.02 16.62
CA LYS A 407 -2.32 -10.56 15.55
C LYS A 407 -1.70 -10.20 14.22
N GLN A 408 -1.69 -11.13 13.29
CA GLN A 408 -1.22 -10.91 11.92
C GLN A 408 -2.36 -11.08 10.94
N GLY A 409 -2.28 -10.37 9.81
CA GLY A 409 -3.24 -10.43 8.74
C GLY A 409 -3.76 -9.05 8.32
N PRO A 410 -4.48 -8.98 7.20
CA PRO A 410 -5.12 -7.76 6.72
C PRO A 410 -6.22 -7.30 7.67
N LYS A 411 -6.43 -5.98 7.71
CA LYS A 411 -7.33 -5.34 8.68
C LYS A 411 -8.23 -4.34 8.00
N LEU A 412 -9.43 -4.18 8.54
CA LEU A 412 -10.28 -3.04 8.23
C LEU A 412 -9.95 -1.92 9.20
N LEU A 413 -9.39 -0.81 8.74
CA LEU A 413 -9.01 0.31 9.60
C LEU A 413 -10.19 0.85 10.42
N SER A 414 -11.39 0.85 9.82
CA SER A 414 -12.62 1.26 10.49
C SER A 414 -13.01 0.36 11.67
N THR A 415 -12.74 -0.95 11.60
CA THR A 415 -13.12 -1.91 12.66
C THR A 415 -12.02 -2.11 13.69
N GLU A 416 -10.77 -2.14 13.24
CA GLU A 416 -9.63 -2.43 14.09
C GLU A 416 -9.21 -1.25 14.96
N THR A 417 -9.51 -0.03 14.51
CA THR A 417 -9.27 1.20 15.29
C THR A 417 -10.44 1.60 16.17
N SER A 418 -11.66 1.09 15.87
CA SER A 418 -12.78 1.23 16.80
C SER A 418 -12.43 0.51 18.10
N LEU A 419 -12.58 1.20 19.20
CA LEU A 419 -12.33 0.60 20.51
C LEU A 419 -13.41 -0.43 20.80
N SER A 420 -13.02 -1.68 20.90
CA SER A 420 -13.80 -2.65 21.63
C SER A 420 -13.88 -2.18 23.08
N GLN A 421 -15.07 -1.84 23.52
CA GLN A 421 -15.36 -1.68 24.94
C GLN A 421 -15.12 -2.99 25.68
#